data_6e92c7b4e6115882b0b4b6e3a37186d6
#
_entry.id   6e92c7b4e6115882b0b4b6e3a37186d6
#
_cell.length_a   1.000
_cell.length_b   1.000
_cell.length_c   1.000
_cell.angle_alpha   90.00
_cell.angle_beta   90.00
_cell.angle_gamma   90.00
#
_symmetry.space_group_name_H-M   'P 1'
#
loop_
_entity.id
_entity.type
_entity.pdbx_description
1 polymer ?
#
loop_
_entity_poly.entity_id
_entity_poly.type
_entity_poly.pdbx_seq_one_letter_code
_entity_poly.pdbx_strand_id
1 'polypeptide(L)'
;AYGDNYKFANGRNYWSLAATKMLKGEAYLWSGKQMGGGNADYQIAKAAYEDVKKADVALQNDFTKVFAFNNKKNKEIIYAVYYGKDEKTMWNDTFRLTLVMGSMFFKNYYEADGTSLAESAMGNMDGVMRISLNKDMWKELYRDGDTRKAGSLKDIYAKNEDGSLKYVGNIQYKFQGTLPEGYNQRQWLDDYPIYRYADCLLGLAEAKALLGEDPAAEINEVRKRAYGEEYFNAHQAEVAYPNDTDASFYANNSFVGSDAN
;
A
#
# COMPACT_ATOMS: atom_id res chain seq x y z
N ALA A 1 7.97 28.48 9.67
CA ALA A 1 7.13 28.23 8.50
C ALA A 1 8.01 27.83 7.32
N TYR A 2 7.57 26.88 6.54
CA TYR A 2 8.36 26.33 5.42
C TYR A 2 8.31 27.21 4.15
N GLY A 3 7.59 28.35 4.18
CA GLY A 3 7.37 29.19 2.99
C GLY A 3 6.77 28.41 1.83
N ASP A 4 7.13 28.77 0.60
CA ASP A 4 6.71 28.04 -0.61
C ASP A 4 7.70 26.93 -1.02
N ASN A 5 8.51 26.46 -0.08
CA ASN A 5 9.54 25.46 -0.36
C ASN A 5 8.94 24.04 -0.35
N TYR A 6 8.64 23.52 -1.53
CA TYR A 6 8.20 22.13 -1.74
C TYR A 6 9.37 21.15 -1.96
N LYS A 7 10.60 21.55 -1.71
CA LYS A 7 11.76 20.69 -1.77
C LYS A 7 11.88 19.88 -0.46
N PHE A 8 12.30 18.63 -0.57
CA PHE A 8 12.60 17.78 0.58
C PHE A 8 14.06 17.99 1.02
N ALA A 9 14.42 19.22 1.39
CA ALA A 9 15.81 19.61 1.67
C ALA A 9 16.47 18.76 2.77
N ASN A 10 15.70 18.35 3.79
CA ASN A 10 16.16 17.50 4.88
C ASN A 10 15.79 16.01 4.69
N GLY A 11 15.32 15.66 3.49
CA GLY A 11 14.80 14.32 3.20
C GLY A 11 13.35 14.11 3.61
N ARG A 12 12.83 12.91 3.33
CA ARG A 12 11.40 12.57 3.47
C ARG A 12 11.02 11.99 4.83
N ASN A 13 11.97 11.95 5.75
CA ASN A 13 11.79 11.57 7.15
C ASN A 13 11.62 12.78 8.08
N TYR A 14 11.64 13.97 7.52
CA TYR A 14 11.38 15.22 8.22
C TYR A 14 10.10 15.85 7.71
N TRP A 15 9.38 16.48 8.63
CA TRP A 15 8.15 17.18 8.29
C TRP A 15 8.42 18.29 7.26
N SER A 16 7.68 18.29 6.18
CA SER A 16 7.85 19.21 5.04
C SER A 16 6.60 20.03 4.78
N LEU A 17 6.68 21.01 3.88
CA LEU A 17 5.48 21.72 3.43
C LEU A 17 4.50 20.78 2.72
N ALA A 18 5.01 19.83 1.92
CA ALA A 18 4.17 18.82 1.27
C ALA A 18 3.41 17.97 2.32
N ALA A 19 4.09 17.53 3.39
CA ALA A 19 3.43 16.80 4.49
C ALA A 19 2.38 17.66 5.22
N THR A 20 2.64 18.94 5.42
CA THR A 20 1.67 19.88 5.99
C THR A 20 0.43 20.02 5.10
N LYS A 21 0.61 20.06 3.78
CA LYS A 21 -0.50 20.12 2.82
C LYS A 21 -1.31 18.83 2.77
N MET A 22 -0.65 17.66 2.90
CA MET A 22 -1.34 16.37 3.05
C MET A 22 -2.25 16.38 4.28
N LEU A 23 -1.71 16.71 5.44
CA LEU A 23 -2.48 16.80 6.68
C LEU A 23 -3.62 17.82 6.57
N LYS A 24 -3.37 18.97 5.94
CA LYS A 24 -4.42 19.97 5.70
C LYS A 24 -5.53 19.40 4.83
N GLY A 25 -5.20 18.74 3.72
CA GLY A 25 -6.19 18.11 2.84
C GLY A 25 -7.05 17.09 3.57
N GLU A 26 -6.43 16.19 4.32
CA GLU A 26 -7.11 15.17 5.13
C GLU A 26 -8.05 15.79 6.18
N ALA A 27 -7.56 16.77 6.95
CA ALA A 27 -8.34 17.44 7.97
C ALA A 27 -9.59 18.16 7.40
N TYR A 28 -9.44 18.79 6.23
CA TYR A 28 -10.58 19.48 5.61
C TYR A 28 -11.54 18.53 4.88
N LEU A 29 -11.10 17.39 4.35
CA LEU A 29 -12.00 16.34 3.89
C LEU A 29 -12.84 15.81 5.07
N TRP A 30 -12.19 15.53 6.19
CA TRP A 30 -12.86 15.08 7.41
C TRP A 30 -13.88 16.13 7.91
N SER A 31 -13.45 17.39 8.06
CA SER A 31 -14.30 18.49 8.52
C SER A 31 -15.50 18.69 7.60
N GLY A 32 -15.29 18.66 6.30
CA GLY A 32 -16.37 18.78 5.32
C GLY A 32 -17.43 17.70 5.44
N LYS A 33 -17.02 16.45 5.70
CA LYS A 33 -17.93 15.30 5.83
C LYS A 33 -18.60 15.20 7.20
N GLN A 34 -17.83 15.37 8.27
CA GLN A 34 -18.26 15.00 9.62
C GLN A 34 -18.67 16.22 10.46
N MET A 35 -18.19 17.40 10.14
CA MET A 35 -18.39 18.61 10.95
C MET A 35 -19.23 19.68 10.23
N GLY A 36 -19.79 19.34 9.08
CA GLY A 36 -20.69 20.23 8.36
C GLY A 36 -20.03 21.34 7.54
N GLY A 37 -18.70 21.27 7.33
CA GLY A 37 -17.98 22.26 6.50
C GLY A 37 -18.32 22.19 5.00
N GLY A 38 -18.77 21.04 4.52
CA GLY A 38 -19.29 20.86 3.18
C GLY A 38 -18.35 21.33 2.06
N ASN A 39 -18.91 21.92 1.01
CA ASN A 39 -18.15 22.33 -0.17
C ASN A 39 -17.04 23.33 0.13
N ALA A 40 -17.18 24.20 1.13
CA ALA A 40 -16.13 25.16 1.49
C ALA A 40 -14.86 24.41 1.94
N ASP A 41 -15.01 23.40 2.77
CA ASP A 41 -13.89 22.59 3.25
C ASP A 41 -13.33 21.68 2.15
N TYR A 42 -14.16 21.13 1.28
CA TYR A 42 -13.72 20.32 0.15
C TYR A 42 -12.87 21.14 -0.84
N GLN A 43 -13.19 22.41 -1.08
CA GLN A 43 -12.36 23.33 -1.89
C GLN A 43 -10.98 23.55 -1.24
N ILE A 44 -10.93 23.69 0.09
CA ILE A 44 -9.67 23.84 0.82
C ILE A 44 -8.84 22.56 0.75
N ALA A 45 -9.49 21.41 0.89
CA ALA A 45 -8.84 20.12 0.78
C ALA A 45 -8.25 19.91 -0.62
N LYS A 46 -9.05 20.16 -1.68
CA LYS A 46 -8.62 20.09 -3.08
C LYS A 46 -7.38 20.94 -3.32
N ALA A 47 -7.44 22.24 -2.96
CA ALA A 47 -6.32 23.15 -3.13
C ALA A 47 -5.07 22.69 -2.37
N ALA A 48 -5.22 22.08 -1.20
CA ALA A 48 -4.10 21.56 -0.43
C ALA A 48 -3.41 20.38 -1.15
N TYR A 49 -4.17 19.43 -1.70
CA TYR A 49 -3.62 18.32 -2.47
C TYR A 49 -3.02 18.76 -3.81
N GLU A 50 -3.62 19.72 -4.49
CA GLU A 50 -3.04 20.33 -5.69
C GLU A 50 -1.68 21.01 -5.41
N ASP A 51 -1.55 21.62 -4.24
CA ASP A 51 -0.28 22.19 -3.79
C ASP A 51 0.80 21.10 -3.60
N VAL A 52 0.45 19.89 -3.11
CA VAL A 52 1.40 18.79 -2.98
C VAL A 52 1.99 18.38 -4.33
N LYS A 53 1.23 18.46 -5.42
CA LYS A 53 1.70 18.14 -6.79
C LYS A 53 2.82 19.06 -7.28
N LYS A 54 3.06 20.20 -6.60
CA LYS A 54 4.20 21.13 -6.90
C LYS A 54 5.52 20.62 -6.32
N ALA A 55 5.48 19.65 -5.41
CA ALA A 55 6.67 19.05 -4.81
C ALA A 55 7.36 18.06 -5.78
N ASP A 56 8.60 17.67 -5.46
CA ASP A 56 9.29 16.59 -6.19
C ASP A 56 8.71 15.22 -5.78
N VAL A 57 7.52 14.92 -6.26
CA VAL A 57 6.78 13.67 -5.98
C VAL A 57 6.37 12.99 -7.28
N ALA A 58 6.37 11.66 -7.27
CA ALA A 58 5.90 10.82 -8.37
C ALA A 58 5.56 9.44 -7.87
N LEU A 59 4.62 8.75 -8.52
CA LEU A 59 4.41 7.32 -8.27
C LEU A 59 5.64 6.51 -8.68
N GLN A 60 5.95 5.46 -7.93
CA GLN A 60 6.90 4.44 -8.38
C GLN A 60 6.21 3.57 -9.45
N ASN A 61 6.90 3.28 -10.53
CA ASN A 61 6.35 2.44 -11.61
C ASN A 61 6.04 1.01 -11.13
N ASP A 62 6.83 0.51 -10.20
CA ASP A 62 6.65 -0.80 -9.56
C ASP A 62 6.20 -0.61 -8.11
N PHE A 63 5.00 -1.10 -7.79
CA PHE A 63 4.44 -1.00 -6.45
C PHE A 63 5.33 -1.66 -5.38
N THR A 64 6.04 -2.74 -5.72
CA THR A 64 6.91 -3.44 -4.77
C THR A 64 8.09 -2.57 -4.32
N LYS A 65 8.50 -1.63 -5.17
CA LYS A 65 9.61 -0.72 -4.88
C LYS A 65 9.24 0.42 -3.93
N VAL A 66 7.97 0.69 -3.74
CA VAL A 66 7.51 1.77 -2.83
C VAL A 66 8.00 1.54 -1.42
N PHE A 67 7.95 0.28 -0.96
CA PHE A 67 8.24 -0.11 0.43
C PHE A 67 9.59 -0.82 0.59
N ALA A 68 10.37 -0.94 -0.48
CA ALA A 68 11.62 -1.68 -0.46
C ALA A 68 12.68 -0.96 0.39
N PHE A 69 13.34 -1.71 1.28
CA PHE A 69 14.39 -1.19 2.16
C PHE A 69 15.50 -0.46 1.40
N ASN A 70 15.91 -0.98 0.24
CA ASN A 70 16.95 -0.38 -0.60
C ASN A 70 16.46 0.79 -1.46
N ASN A 71 15.19 1.16 -1.36
CA ASN A 71 14.57 2.28 -2.08
C ASN A 71 13.88 3.27 -1.12
N LYS A 72 14.38 3.39 0.09
CA LYS A 72 13.90 4.39 1.06
C LYS A 72 13.95 5.80 0.46
N LYS A 73 13.07 6.68 0.93
CA LYS A 73 13.00 8.07 0.51
C LYS A 73 12.78 8.26 -1.00
N ASN A 74 12.20 7.25 -1.68
CA ASN A 74 11.83 7.37 -3.09
C ASN A 74 10.80 8.50 -3.31
N LYS A 75 10.58 8.88 -4.57
CA LYS A 75 9.73 10.04 -4.92
C LYS A 75 8.25 9.87 -4.55
N GLU A 76 7.78 8.66 -4.31
CA GLU A 76 6.40 8.45 -3.86
C GLU A 76 6.21 8.78 -2.38
N ILE A 77 7.26 8.71 -1.55
CA ILE A 77 7.20 9.03 -0.12
C ILE A 77 7.15 10.55 0.08
N ILE A 78 6.12 11.04 0.76
CA ILE A 78 6.01 12.43 1.19
C ILE A 78 6.51 12.59 2.63
N TYR A 79 6.11 11.67 3.50
CA TYR A 79 6.60 11.61 4.87
C TYR A 79 6.59 10.17 5.38
N ALA A 80 7.69 9.77 5.97
CA ALA A 80 7.83 8.46 6.60
C ALA A 80 8.56 8.56 7.94
N VAL A 81 8.18 7.69 8.89
CA VAL A 81 8.95 7.46 10.11
C VAL A 81 10.17 6.61 9.74
N TYR A 82 11.34 7.08 10.12
CA TYR A 82 12.60 6.41 9.84
C TYR A 82 12.89 5.31 10.86
N TYR A 83 13.37 4.19 10.35
CA TYR A 83 13.94 3.10 11.15
C TYR A 83 15.33 2.74 10.62
N GLY A 84 16.28 2.50 11.51
CA GLY A 84 17.68 2.24 11.16
C GLY A 84 18.32 1.20 12.08
N LYS A 85 19.46 0.65 11.64
CA LYS A 85 20.17 -0.43 12.32
C LYS A 85 20.59 -0.05 13.75
N ASP A 86 21.01 1.18 13.94
CA ASP A 86 21.52 1.70 15.24
C ASP A 86 20.47 2.57 15.95
N GLU A 87 19.22 2.52 15.47
CA GLU A 87 18.09 3.24 16.01
C GLU A 87 16.96 2.26 16.36
N LYS A 88 15.75 2.78 16.59
CA LYS A 88 14.58 1.95 16.81
C LYS A 88 14.22 1.17 15.53
N THR A 89 13.95 -0.11 15.67
CA THR A 89 13.41 -0.96 14.60
C THR A 89 11.88 -1.04 14.67
N MET A 90 11.23 -1.35 13.56
CA MET A 90 9.78 -1.52 13.44
C MET A 90 9.31 -2.88 14.03
N TRP A 91 10.02 -3.38 15.01
CA TRP A 91 9.84 -4.74 15.57
C TRP A 91 8.44 -5.02 16.14
N ASN A 92 7.80 -4.08 16.80
CA ASN A 92 6.55 -4.31 17.55
C ASN A 92 5.30 -3.81 16.83
N ASP A 93 5.42 -3.42 15.57
CA ASP A 93 4.31 -2.85 14.85
C ASP A 93 3.41 -3.93 14.23
N THR A 94 2.25 -3.50 13.82
CA THR A 94 1.13 -4.29 13.30
C THR A 94 1.55 -5.33 12.25
N PHE A 95 2.63 -5.07 11.51
CA PHE A 95 3.09 -5.98 10.45
C PHE A 95 3.61 -7.31 10.98
N ARG A 96 4.36 -7.30 12.06
CA ARG A 96 4.82 -8.54 12.68
C ARG A 96 3.67 -9.39 13.23
N LEU A 97 2.57 -8.74 13.61
CA LEU A 97 1.39 -9.43 14.10
C LEU A 97 0.71 -10.29 13.04
N THR A 98 0.85 -9.92 11.77
CA THR A 98 0.24 -10.63 10.62
C THR A 98 1.19 -11.61 9.95
N LEU A 99 2.49 -11.56 10.27
CA LEU A 99 3.47 -12.50 9.73
C LEU A 99 3.41 -13.84 10.46
N VAL A 100 3.61 -14.92 9.70
CA VAL A 100 3.67 -16.27 10.25
C VAL A 100 4.91 -16.48 11.13
N MET A 101 4.79 -17.35 12.10
CA MET A 101 5.93 -17.78 12.93
C MET A 101 6.84 -18.68 12.08
N GLY A 102 7.99 -18.15 11.68
CA GLY A 102 8.89 -18.77 10.71
C GLY A 102 9.34 -20.19 11.11
N SER A 103 9.63 -20.40 12.40
CA SER A 103 10.10 -21.71 12.89
C SER A 103 9.04 -22.82 12.82
N MET A 104 7.76 -22.49 12.88
CA MET A 104 6.67 -23.48 12.89
C MET A 104 6.01 -23.68 11.53
N PHE A 105 5.89 -22.64 10.75
CA PHE A 105 5.09 -22.65 9.53
C PHE A 105 5.91 -22.86 8.27
N PHE A 106 7.09 -22.24 8.13
CA PHE A 106 7.86 -22.29 6.90
C PHE A 106 8.32 -23.71 6.52
N LYS A 107 8.49 -24.62 7.47
CA LYS A 107 8.85 -26.00 7.18
C LYS A 107 7.73 -26.83 6.56
N ASN A 108 6.48 -26.41 6.74
CA ASN A 108 5.29 -27.18 6.35
C ASN A 108 4.58 -26.58 5.14
N TYR A 109 5.07 -25.44 4.66
CA TYR A 109 4.46 -24.74 3.53
C TYR A 109 5.44 -24.51 2.40
N TYR A 110 4.90 -24.34 1.22
CA TYR A 110 5.63 -24.32 -0.04
C TYR A 110 5.18 -23.12 -0.88
N GLU A 111 6.06 -22.70 -1.77
CA GLU A 111 5.75 -21.80 -2.88
C GLU A 111 4.97 -22.57 -3.98
N ALA A 112 4.44 -21.85 -4.96
CA ALA A 112 3.69 -22.45 -6.07
C ALA A 112 4.52 -23.44 -6.92
N ASP A 113 5.85 -23.32 -6.92
CA ASP A 113 6.77 -24.20 -7.62
C ASP A 113 7.20 -25.43 -6.77
N GLY A 114 6.71 -25.53 -5.54
CA GLY A 114 7.05 -26.63 -4.62
C GLY A 114 8.30 -26.39 -3.77
N THR A 115 8.95 -25.24 -3.89
CA THR A 115 10.06 -24.86 -3.02
C THR A 115 9.56 -24.65 -1.60
N SER A 116 10.23 -25.22 -0.60
CA SER A 116 9.90 -25.00 0.81
C SER A 116 10.07 -23.51 1.16
N LEU A 117 9.11 -22.94 1.87
CA LEU A 117 9.24 -21.54 2.34
C LEU A 117 10.44 -21.34 3.26
N ALA A 118 10.92 -22.39 3.94
CA ALA A 118 12.13 -22.34 4.76
C ALA A 118 13.40 -22.16 3.91
N GLU A 119 13.38 -22.61 2.66
CA GLU A 119 14.51 -22.56 1.71
C GLU A 119 14.38 -21.40 0.72
N SER A 120 13.20 -20.78 0.66
CA SER A 120 12.95 -19.65 -0.25
C SER A 120 13.49 -18.33 0.31
N ALA A 121 13.34 -17.27 -0.48
CA ALA A 121 13.62 -15.90 -0.04
C ALA A 121 12.78 -15.45 1.18
N MET A 122 11.71 -16.21 1.50
CA MET A 122 10.89 -16.03 2.70
C MET A 122 11.57 -16.56 3.98
N GLY A 123 12.59 -17.37 3.86
CA GLY A 123 13.38 -17.86 4.99
C GLY A 123 13.89 -16.70 5.87
N ASN A 124 14.03 -16.95 7.16
CA ASN A 124 14.40 -15.94 8.15
C ASN A 124 13.37 -14.82 8.41
N MET A 125 12.16 -14.93 7.87
CA MET A 125 11.03 -14.13 8.35
C MET A 125 10.54 -14.66 9.69
N ASP A 126 10.26 -13.76 10.62
CA ASP A 126 9.71 -14.12 11.93
C ASP A 126 8.58 -13.16 12.31
N GLY A 127 7.43 -13.74 12.60
CA GLY A 127 6.23 -13.05 13.05
C GLY A 127 5.65 -13.71 14.29
N VAL A 128 4.55 -13.20 14.78
CA VAL A 128 3.85 -13.75 15.95
C VAL A 128 2.44 -14.24 15.65
N MET A 129 1.98 -14.09 14.41
CA MET A 129 0.70 -14.60 13.89
C MET A 129 -0.48 -14.38 14.84
N ARG A 130 -0.65 -13.17 15.33
CA ARG A 130 -1.79 -12.81 16.20
C ARG A 130 -3.02 -12.42 15.40
N ILE A 131 -2.83 -11.97 14.17
CA ILE A 131 -3.88 -11.55 13.25
C ILE A 131 -3.70 -12.35 11.97
N SER A 132 -4.72 -13.06 11.55
CA SER A 132 -4.78 -13.71 10.24
C SER A 132 -5.71 -12.95 9.32
N LEU A 133 -5.38 -12.96 8.03
CA LEU A 133 -6.22 -12.38 7.00
C LEU A 133 -7.27 -13.40 6.55
N ASN A 134 -8.49 -12.95 6.31
CA ASN A 134 -9.50 -13.83 5.73
C ASN A 134 -9.07 -14.24 4.32
N LYS A 135 -8.80 -15.54 4.12
CA LYS A 135 -8.25 -16.08 2.87
C LYS A 135 -9.17 -15.88 1.66
N ASP A 136 -10.48 -15.90 1.88
CA ASP A 136 -11.45 -15.78 0.78
C ASP A 136 -11.56 -14.33 0.34
N MET A 137 -11.57 -13.39 1.29
CA MET A 137 -11.51 -11.97 1.01
C MET A 137 -10.28 -11.57 0.16
N TRP A 138 -9.12 -12.18 0.44
CA TRP A 138 -7.91 -11.86 -0.28
C TRP A 138 -7.86 -12.38 -1.72
N LYS A 139 -8.55 -13.46 -2.03
CA LYS A 139 -8.68 -13.94 -3.40
C LYS A 139 -9.45 -12.95 -4.28
N GLU A 140 -10.42 -12.28 -3.68
CA GLU A 140 -11.35 -11.39 -4.38
C GLU A 140 -10.90 -9.92 -4.35
N LEU A 141 -10.00 -9.55 -3.41
CA LEU A 141 -9.57 -8.17 -3.25
C LEU A 141 -8.80 -7.61 -4.44
N TYR A 142 -8.02 -8.45 -5.10
CA TYR A 142 -7.23 -8.07 -6.25
C TYR A 142 -7.77 -8.71 -7.51
N ARG A 143 -8.09 -7.88 -8.48
CA ARG A 143 -8.50 -8.33 -9.83
C ARG A 143 -7.31 -8.87 -10.61
N ASP A 144 -7.60 -9.61 -11.68
CA ASP A 144 -6.57 -10.08 -12.61
C ASP A 144 -5.76 -8.91 -13.16
N GLY A 145 -4.46 -9.09 -13.26
CA GLY A 145 -3.52 -8.05 -13.69
C GLY A 145 -3.08 -7.06 -12.60
N ASP A 146 -3.71 -7.05 -11.42
CA ASP A 146 -3.29 -6.14 -10.33
C ASP A 146 -1.97 -6.58 -9.70
N THR A 147 -0.90 -5.87 -10.03
CA THR A 147 0.46 -6.18 -9.57
C THR A 147 0.66 -5.93 -8.07
N ARG A 148 -0.24 -5.18 -7.43
CA ARG A 148 -0.15 -4.90 -5.98
C ARG A 148 -0.32 -6.16 -5.14
N LYS A 149 -1.03 -7.17 -5.65
CA LYS A 149 -1.19 -8.46 -4.96
C LYS A 149 0.18 -9.05 -4.62
N ALA A 150 1.05 -9.21 -5.62
CA ALA A 150 2.38 -9.79 -5.45
C ALA A 150 3.28 -9.00 -4.48
N GLY A 151 3.09 -7.67 -4.40
CA GLY A 151 3.82 -6.80 -3.47
C GLY A 151 3.23 -6.73 -2.06
N SER A 152 2.03 -7.27 -1.86
CA SER A 152 1.31 -7.19 -0.57
C SER A 152 1.13 -8.54 0.09
N LEU A 153 1.02 -9.59 -0.70
CA LEU A 153 0.69 -10.95 -0.27
C LEU A 153 1.56 -11.99 -0.97
N LYS A 154 1.83 -13.07 -0.28
CA LYS A 154 2.46 -14.27 -0.81
C LYS A 154 1.52 -15.44 -0.63
N ASP A 155 1.13 -16.09 -1.72
CA ASP A 155 0.36 -17.31 -1.69
C ASP A 155 1.19 -18.46 -1.12
N ILE A 156 0.58 -19.29 -0.28
CA ILE A 156 1.23 -20.44 0.34
C ILE A 156 0.46 -21.72 0.07
N TYR A 157 1.20 -22.81 -0.05
CA TYR A 157 0.70 -24.13 -0.41
C TYR A 157 1.13 -25.17 0.62
N ALA A 158 0.31 -26.19 0.80
CA ALA A 158 0.67 -27.42 1.50
C ALA A 158 0.83 -28.57 0.49
N LYS A 159 1.56 -29.63 0.85
CA LYS A 159 1.61 -30.87 0.06
C LYS A 159 0.53 -31.82 0.53
N ASN A 160 -0.19 -32.39 -0.43
CA ASN A 160 -1.06 -33.54 -0.21
C ASN A 160 -0.23 -34.82 -0.05
N GLU A 161 -0.86 -35.92 0.32
CA GLU A 161 -0.21 -37.25 0.45
C GLU A 161 0.42 -37.73 -0.87
N ASP A 162 -0.16 -37.38 -1.99
CA ASP A 162 0.35 -37.68 -3.35
C ASP A 162 1.45 -36.74 -3.83
N GLY A 163 1.86 -35.78 -2.99
CA GLY A 163 2.88 -34.77 -3.32
C GLY A 163 2.38 -33.57 -4.11
N SER A 164 1.13 -33.55 -4.55
CA SER A 164 0.55 -32.39 -5.22
C SER A 164 0.41 -31.20 -4.29
N LEU A 165 0.41 -29.98 -4.85
CA LEU A 165 0.29 -28.76 -4.09
C LEU A 165 -1.19 -28.35 -3.92
N LYS A 166 -1.57 -28.04 -2.69
CA LYS A 166 -2.86 -27.49 -2.33
C LYS A 166 -2.69 -26.06 -1.82
N TYR A 167 -3.37 -25.11 -2.45
CA TYR A 167 -3.45 -23.75 -1.94
C TYR A 167 -4.12 -23.73 -0.56
N VAL A 168 -3.48 -23.11 0.42
CA VAL A 168 -3.99 -23.04 1.80
C VAL A 168 -4.28 -21.63 2.28
N GLY A 169 -3.79 -20.62 1.58
CA GLY A 169 -4.02 -19.22 1.91
C GLY A 169 -2.86 -18.36 1.48
N ASN A 170 -2.76 -17.20 2.11
CA ASN A 170 -1.65 -16.29 1.88
C ASN A 170 -1.19 -15.64 3.17
N ILE A 171 0.01 -15.09 3.10
CA ILE A 171 0.64 -14.33 4.18
C ILE A 171 0.94 -12.92 3.71
N GLN A 172 1.00 -12.01 4.65
CA GLN A 172 1.44 -10.66 4.36
C GLN A 172 2.89 -10.67 3.86
N TYR A 173 3.13 -9.91 2.79
CA TYR A 173 4.43 -9.81 2.14
C TYR A 173 4.95 -8.37 2.01
N LYS A 174 4.11 -7.39 2.31
CA LYS A 174 4.49 -5.98 2.42
C LYS A 174 5.33 -5.79 3.69
N PHE A 175 6.37 -4.99 3.67
CA PHE A 175 7.29 -4.80 4.79
C PHE A 175 7.98 -6.11 5.24
N GLN A 176 8.70 -6.72 4.33
CA GLN A 176 9.38 -8.00 4.54
C GLN A 176 10.56 -7.90 5.51
N GLY A 177 10.97 -6.70 5.89
CA GLY A 177 12.24 -6.48 6.55
C GLY A 177 13.43 -6.69 5.60
N THR A 178 14.61 -6.60 6.14
CA THR A 178 15.86 -6.86 5.42
C THR A 178 16.74 -7.80 6.23
N LEU A 179 17.64 -8.54 5.56
CA LEU A 179 18.69 -9.34 6.19
C LEU A 179 20.02 -8.58 5.99
N PRO A 180 20.43 -7.72 6.93
CA PRO A 180 21.70 -7.02 6.82
C PRO A 180 22.88 -7.99 6.92
N GLU A 181 24.01 -7.63 6.35
CA GLU A 181 25.25 -8.41 6.47
C GLU A 181 25.62 -8.64 7.95
N GLY A 182 25.95 -9.89 8.27
CA GLY A 182 26.32 -10.32 9.61
C GLY A 182 25.14 -10.67 10.53
N TYR A 183 23.90 -10.63 10.05
CA TYR A 183 22.70 -11.03 10.79
C TYR A 183 22.15 -12.38 10.30
N ASN A 184 21.70 -13.20 11.23
CA ASN A 184 21.05 -14.50 10.92
C ASN A 184 19.54 -14.36 10.81
N GLN A 185 18.97 -13.22 11.23
CA GLN A 185 17.52 -12.95 11.23
C GLN A 185 17.25 -11.63 10.57
N ARG A 186 16.10 -11.52 9.92
CA ARG A 186 15.66 -10.26 9.33
C ARG A 186 15.48 -9.20 10.40
N GLN A 187 15.86 -8.00 10.03
CA GLN A 187 15.68 -6.79 10.80
C GLN A 187 14.56 -5.96 10.17
N TRP A 188 13.74 -5.35 11.00
CA TRP A 188 12.63 -4.52 10.57
C TRP A 188 13.10 -3.06 10.47
N LEU A 189 13.83 -2.79 9.40
CA LEU A 189 14.45 -1.49 9.15
C LEU A 189 13.74 -0.70 8.05
N ASP A 190 12.60 -1.19 7.56
CA ASP A 190 11.80 -0.49 6.55
C ASP A 190 11.24 0.80 7.15
N ASP A 191 11.27 1.89 6.39
CA ASP A 191 10.60 3.12 6.80
C ASP A 191 9.08 2.94 6.77
N TYR A 192 8.38 3.52 7.73
CA TYR A 192 6.91 3.48 7.78
C TYR A 192 6.32 4.72 7.11
N PRO A 193 5.75 4.60 5.90
CA PRO A 193 5.14 5.72 5.19
C PRO A 193 3.87 6.20 5.91
N ILE A 194 3.83 7.47 6.24
CA ILE A 194 2.62 8.16 6.74
C ILE A 194 1.87 8.76 5.57
N TYR A 195 2.57 9.45 4.67
CA TYR A 195 2.00 10.04 3.46
C TYR A 195 2.79 9.66 2.22
N ARG A 196 2.07 9.27 1.17
CA ARG A 196 2.61 8.96 -0.15
C ARG A 196 1.88 9.78 -1.23
N TYR A 197 2.50 9.89 -2.39
CA TYR A 197 1.87 10.58 -3.52
C TYR A 197 0.59 9.88 -4.01
N ALA A 198 0.50 8.55 -3.91
CA ALA A 198 -0.76 7.84 -4.17
C ALA A 198 -1.89 8.30 -3.24
N ASP A 199 -1.60 8.55 -1.96
CA ASP A 199 -2.58 9.04 -1.00
C ASP A 199 -3.02 10.48 -1.34
N CYS A 200 -2.08 11.31 -1.86
CA CYS A 200 -2.38 12.65 -2.37
C CYS A 200 -3.35 12.60 -3.57
N LEU A 201 -3.07 11.73 -4.54
CA LEU A 201 -3.93 11.58 -5.72
C LEU A 201 -5.34 11.11 -5.34
N LEU A 202 -5.44 10.12 -4.46
CA LEU A 202 -6.74 9.60 -4.03
C LEU A 202 -7.52 10.62 -3.18
N GLY A 203 -6.84 11.37 -2.30
CA GLY A 203 -7.48 12.45 -1.55
C GLY A 203 -7.94 13.60 -2.45
N LEU A 204 -7.18 13.93 -3.49
CA LEU A 204 -7.59 14.90 -4.50
C LEU A 204 -8.81 14.42 -5.29
N ALA A 205 -8.80 13.14 -5.69
CA ALA A 205 -9.94 12.52 -6.37
C ALA A 205 -11.22 12.56 -5.52
N GLU A 206 -11.10 12.24 -4.23
CA GLU A 206 -12.21 12.31 -3.28
C GLU A 206 -12.74 13.75 -3.15
N ALA A 207 -11.87 14.74 -3.00
CA ALA A 207 -12.27 16.14 -2.92
C ALA A 207 -13.01 16.61 -4.19
N LYS A 208 -12.50 16.22 -5.37
CA LYS A 208 -13.16 16.51 -6.66
C LYS A 208 -14.54 15.87 -6.75
N ALA A 209 -14.65 14.57 -6.43
CA ALA A 209 -15.92 13.86 -6.48
C ALA A 209 -16.97 14.48 -5.55
N LEU A 210 -16.58 14.88 -4.33
CA LEU A 210 -17.46 15.58 -3.37
C LEU A 210 -17.91 16.97 -3.86
N LEU A 211 -17.12 17.59 -4.73
CA LEU A 211 -17.44 18.85 -5.37
C LEU A 211 -18.24 18.69 -6.68
N GLY A 212 -18.49 17.46 -7.12
CA GLY A 212 -19.13 17.17 -8.41
C GLY A 212 -18.20 17.36 -9.61
N GLU A 213 -16.89 17.41 -9.39
CA GLU A 213 -15.87 17.47 -10.42
C GLU A 213 -15.40 16.07 -10.83
N ASP A 214 -14.84 15.91 -12.04
CA ASP A 214 -14.35 14.62 -12.52
C ASP A 214 -13.02 14.20 -11.83
N PRO A 215 -12.99 13.05 -11.10
CA PRO A 215 -11.81 12.54 -10.43
C PRO A 215 -11.00 11.55 -11.30
N ALA A 216 -11.39 11.31 -12.55
CA ALA A 216 -10.88 10.22 -13.38
C ALA A 216 -9.35 10.28 -13.57
N ALA A 217 -8.79 11.46 -13.72
CA ALA A 217 -7.35 11.62 -13.95
C ALA A 217 -6.52 11.05 -12.79
N GLU A 218 -6.86 11.42 -11.56
CA GLU A 218 -6.14 11.00 -10.36
C GLU A 218 -6.32 9.50 -10.07
N ILE A 219 -7.54 9.01 -10.20
CA ILE A 219 -7.84 7.59 -10.00
C ILE A 219 -7.09 6.73 -11.01
N ASN A 220 -7.15 7.12 -12.29
CA ASN A 220 -6.53 6.36 -13.37
C ASN A 220 -5.00 6.43 -13.36
N GLU A 221 -4.40 7.49 -12.83
CA GLU A 221 -2.95 7.53 -12.59
C GLU A 221 -2.53 6.44 -11.59
N VAL A 222 -3.25 6.30 -10.49
CA VAL A 222 -2.98 5.25 -9.48
C VAL A 222 -3.27 3.85 -10.04
N ARG A 223 -4.34 3.68 -10.81
CA ARG A 223 -4.69 2.39 -11.43
C ARG A 223 -3.72 1.96 -12.51
N LYS A 224 -3.29 2.90 -13.36
CA LYS A 224 -2.26 2.63 -14.37
C LYS A 224 -0.99 2.09 -13.73
N ARG A 225 -0.57 2.63 -12.59
CA ARG A 225 0.54 2.07 -11.80
C ARG A 225 0.22 0.69 -11.24
N ALA A 226 -1.00 0.48 -10.72
CA ALA A 226 -1.39 -0.77 -10.09
C ALA A 226 -1.42 -1.95 -11.06
N TYR A 227 -1.91 -1.73 -12.27
CA TYR A 227 -1.99 -2.75 -13.32
C TYR A 227 -0.75 -2.81 -14.23
N GLY A 228 0.07 -1.77 -14.23
CA GLY A 228 1.08 -1.54 -15.26
C GLY A 228 0.49 -0.90 -16.51
N GLU A 229 1.30 -0.11 -17.20
CA GLU A 229 0.85 0.71 -18.33
C GLU A 229 0.28 -0.13 -19.49
N GLU A 230 0.93 -1.22 -19.82
CA GLU A 230 0.53 -2.09 -20.93
C GLU A 230 -0.82 -2.75 -20.63
N TYR A 231 -0.96 -3.39 -19.49
CA TYR A 231 -2.21 -4.05 -19.10
C TYR A 231 -3.34 -3.02 -18.96
N PHE A 232 -3.11 -1.91 -18.30
CA PHE A 232 -4.10 -0.84 -18.14
C PHE A 232 -4.62 -0.33 -19.50
N ASN A 233 -3.72 -0.06 -20.46
CA ASN A 233 -4.10 0.43 -21.77
C ASN A 233 -4.89 -0.60 -22.59
N ALA A 234 -4.59 -1.89 -22.45
CA ALA A 234 -5.29 -2.97 -23.13
C ALA A 234 -6.69 -3.27 -22.55
N HIS A 235 -6.91 -2.97 -21.25
CA HIS A 235 -8.11 -3.36 -20.51
C HIS A 235 -8.86 -2.15 -19.91
N GLN A 236 -8.79 -0.99 -20.55
CA GLN A 236 -9.44 0.24 -20.03
C GLN A 236 -10.93 0.09 -19.76
N ALA A 237 -11.63 -0.73 -20.55
CA ALA A 237 -13.06 -1.01 -20.36
C ALA A 237 -13.37 -1.73 -19.04
N GLU A 238 -12.36 -2.36 -18.42
CA GLU A 238 -12.51 -3.20 -17.23
C GLU A 238 -11.88 -2.57 -15.99
N VAL A 239 -10.76 -1.85 -16.17
CA VAL A 239 -9.94 -1.40 -15.03
C VAL A 239 -9.85 0.13 -14.89
N ALA A 240 -10.20 0.90 -15.91
CA ALA A 240 -10.18 2.35 -15.83
C ALA A 240 -11.46 2.89 -15.20
N TYR A 241 -11.34 3.90 -14.35
CA TYR A 241 -12.48 4.67 -13.87
C TYR A 241 -13.04 5.55 -15.04
N PRO A 242 -14.36 5.65 -15.23
CA PRO A 242 -15.45 5.07 -14.44
C PRO A 242 -15.90 3.67 -14.88
N ASN A 243 -15.24 3.05 -15.85
CA ASN A 243 -15.69 1.81 -16.47
C ASN A 243 -15.68 0.61 -15.52
N ASP A 244 -14.76 0.63 -14.53
CA ASP A 244 -14.59 -0.44 -13.55
C ASP A 244 -15.60 -0.39 -12.40
N THR A 245 -16.56 0.52 -12.43
CA THR A 245 -17.65 0.55 -11.45
C THR A 245 -18.59 -0.63 -11.64
N ASP A 246 -18.06 -1.82 -11.48
CA ASP A 246 -18.86 -3.04 -11.43
C ASP A 246 -19.56 -3.10 -10.06
N ALA A 247 -20.80 -2.66 -10.03
CA ALA A 247 -21.63 -2.72 -8.83
C ALA A 247 -21.73 -4.15 -8.27
N SER A 248 -21.62 -5.18 -9.12
CA SER A 248 -21.67 -6.58 -8.69
C SER A 248 -20.41 -6.96 -7.91
N PHE A 249 -19.24 -6.47 -8.30
CA PHE A 249 -18.00 -6.70 -7.56
C PHE A 249 -18.09 -6.18 -6.13
N TYR A 250 -18.55 -4.94 -5.96
CA TYR A 250 -18.67 -4.33 -4.64
C TYR A 250 -19.83 -4.91 -3.83
N ALA A 251 -20.96 -5.24 -4.47
CA ALA A 251 -22.11 -5.81 -3.78
C ALA A 251 -21.86 -7.22 -3.25
N ASN A 252 -21.03 -8.02 -3.93
CA ASN A 252 -20.70 -9.39 -3.53
C ASN A 252 -19.58 -9.47 -2.47
N ASN A 253 -18.87 -8.39 -2.23
CA ASN A 253 -17.82 -8.34 -1.21
C ASN A 253 -18.40 -7.91 0.14
N SER A 254 -18.58 -8.86 1.04
CA SER A 254 -19.20 -8.67 2.36
C SER A 254 -18.45 -7.70 3.29
N PHE A 255 -17.23 -7.30 2.93
CA PHE A 255 -16.42 -6.33 3.67
C PHE A 255 -16.63 -4.88 3.20
N VAL A 256 -17.31 -4.68 2.08
CA VAL A 256 -17.72 -3.35 1.62
C VAL A 256 -19.06 -3.06 2.29
N GLY A 257 -19.04 -2.29 3.34
CA GLY A 257 -20.24 -1.83 4.00
C GLY A 257 -21.10 -0.97 3.06
N SER A 258 -22.42 -0.92 3.32
CA SER A 258 -23.37 -0.11 2.54
C SER A 258 -22.98 1.37 2.46
N ASP A 259 -22.18 1.85 3.41
CA ASP A 259 -21.74 3.24 3.53
C ASP A 259 -20.41 3.51 2.80
N ALA A 260 -19.79 2.48 2.21
CA ALA A 260 -18.55 2.62 1.45
C ALA A 260 -18.78 2.96 -0.04
N ASN A 261 -20.03 3.05 -0.46
CA ASN A 261 -20.45 3.36 -1.83
C ASN A 261 -20.64 4.85 -2.07
#